data_e91eab68e62582e0ceb9730a36c3e385
#
_entry.id   e91eab68e62582e0ceb9730a36c3e385
#
_cell.length_a   1.000
_cell.length_b   1.000
_cell.length_c   1.000
_cell.angle_alpha   90.00
_cell.angle_beta   90.00
_cell.angle_gamma   90.00
#
_symmetry.space_group_name_H-M   'P 1'
#
loop_
_entity.id
_entity.type
_entity.pdbx_description
1 polymer ?
#
loop_
_entity_poly.entity_id
_entity_poly.type
_entity_poly.pdbx_seq_one_letter_code
_entity_poly.pdbx_strand_id
1 'polypeptide(L)'
;MPSRTPGELDAMQAAGEIVGRALQAVRAAAAVGVSTLELDEVAEHTIRDAGAVPTFKGYGGFPGSICASVNDVIVHGIPSSDVVLADGDLISIDCGATLDGWVGDSAWTFGVGTVSYTHLRAH
;
A
#
# COMPACT_ATOMS: atom_id res chain seq x y z
N MET A 1 -19.83 -22.48 -4.86
CA MET A 1 -18.48 -22.23 -4.33
C MET A 1 -18.21 -23.14 -3.16
N PRO A 2 -17.27 -24.02 -3.24
CA PRO A 2 -16.97 -24.88 -2.09
C PRO A 2 -16.49 -24.06 -0.90
N SER A 3 -16.75 -24.57 0.26
CA SER A 3 -16.29 -23.96 1.50
C SER A 3 -14.78 -24.03 1.58
N ARG A 4 -14.19 -22.97 2.11
CA ARG A 4 -12.75 -22.95 2.35
C ARG A 4 -12.43 -23.70 3.63
N THR A 5 -11.28 -24.33 3.68
CA THR A 5 -10.81 -24.99 4.89
C THR A 5 -10.41 -23.92 5.92
N PRO A 6 -10.38 -24.28 7.23
CA PRO A 6 -9.89 -23.33 8.22
C PRO A 6 -8.46 -22.85 7.93
N GLY A 7 -7.59 -23.71 7.45
CA GLY A 7 -6.23 -23.32 7.09
C GLY A 7 -6.18 -22.30 5.96
N GLU A 8 -7.06 -22.47 4.97
CA GLU A 8 -7.16 -21.50 3.86
C GLU A 8 -7.67 -20.16 4.33
N LEU A 9 -8.67 -20.14 5.21
CA LEU A 9 -9.19 -18.90 5.78
C LEU A 9 -8.13 -18.18 6.61
N ASP A 10 -7.33 -18.93 7.36
CA ASP A 10 -6.24 -18.36 8.14
C ASP A 10 -5.18 -17.72 7.23
N ALA A 11 -4.85 -18.37 6.12
CA ALA A 11 -3.89 -17.82 5.17
C ALA A 11 -4.39 -16.54 4.52
N MET A 12 -5.68 -16.49 4.15
CA MET A 12 -6.30 -15.31 3.60
C MET A 12 -6.29 -14.16 4.60
N GLN A 13 -6.63 -14.44 5.85
CA GLN A 13 -6.63 -13.44 6.91
C GLN A 13 -5.21 -12.94 7.17
N ALA A 14 -4.24 -13.83 7.18
CA ALA A 14 -2.84 -13.46 7.38
C ALA A 14 -2.35 -12.55 6.26
N ALA A 15 -2.71 -12.84 5.00
CA ALA A 15 -2.35 -11.97 3.89
C ALA A 15 -2.96 -10.58 4.05
N GLY A 16 -4.21 -10.50 4.48
CA GLY A 16 -4.88 -9.22 4.75
C GLY A 16 -4.23 -8.43 5.88
N GLU A 17 -3.82 -9.13 6.93
CA GLU A 17 -3.13 -8.49 8.06
C GLU A 17 -1.77 -7.93 7.66
N ILE A 18 -1.06 -8.64 6.78
CA ILE A 18 0.23 -8.16 6.25
C ILE A 18 0.03 -6.87 5.46
N VAL A 19 -1.01 -6.83 4.62
CA VAL A 19 -1.35 -5.62 3.87
C VAL A 19 -1.68 -4.48 4.82
N GLY A 20 -2.45 -4.74 5.87
CA GLY A 20 -2.77 -3.73 6.87
C GLY A 20 -1.52 -3.17 7.54
N ARG A 21 -0.57 -4.03 7.90
CA ARG A 21 0.70 -3.59 8.48
C ARG A 21 1.52 -2.78 7.50
N ALA A 22 1.55 -3.18 6.23
CA ALA A 22 2.26 -2.44 5.20
C ALA A 22 1.68 -1.04 5.01
N LEU A 23 0.35 -0.93 4.96
CA LEU A 23 -0.32 0.35 4.82
C LEU A 23 -0.10 1.25 6.03
N GLN A 24 -0.10 0.69 7.24
CA GLN A 24 0.22 1.46 8.45
C GLN A 24 1.65 1.96 8.42
N ALA A 25 2.60 1.14 7.98
CA ALA A 25 4.00 1.53 7.88
C ALA A 25 4.19 2.64 6.84
N VAL A 26 3.51 2.52 5.70
CA VAL A 26 3.54 3.55 4.65
C VAL A 26 2.96 4.86 5.18
N ARG A 27 1.83 4.80 5.86
CA ARG A 27 1.21 5.99 6.42
C ARG A 27 2.12 6.67 7.44
N ALA A 28 2.78 5.88 8.29
CA ALA A 28 3.71 6.42 9.28
C ALA A 28 4.94 7.06 8.64
N ALA A 29 5.36 6.55 7.49
CA ALA A 29 6.52 7.08 6.78
C ALA A 29 6.16 8.26 5.87
N ALA A 30 4.88 8.44 5.53
CA ALA A 30 4.45 9.49 4.62
C ALA A 30 4.56 10.86 5.31
N ALA A 31 5.43 11.69 4.77
CA ALA A 31 5.69 13.02 5.30
C ALA A 31 6.13 13.93 4.18
N VAL A 32 6.08 15.23 4.43
CA VAL A 32 6.59 16.21 3.47
C VAL A 32 8.05 15.91 3.16
N GLY A 33 8.39 15.86 1.88
CA GLY A 33 9.75 15.58 1.43
C GLY A 33 10.05 14.11 1.15
N VAL A 34 9.12 13.21 1.43
CA VAL A 34 9.27 11.78 1.16
C VAL A 34 8.74 11.49 -0.24
N SER A 35 9.47 10.68 -1.01
CA SER A 35 9.04 10.29 -2.35
C SER A 35 8.12 9.07 -2.30
N THR A 36 7.30 8.89 -3.34
CA THR A 36 6.46 7.70 -3.44
C THR A 36 7.30 6.43 -3.58
N LEU A 37 8.50 6.54 -4.16
CA LEU A 37 9.42 5.40 -4.23
C LEU A 37 9.86 4.96 -2.83
N GLU A 38 10.13 5.92 -1.94
CA GLU A 38 10.48 5.58 -0.55
C GLU A 38 9.34 4.86 0.16
N LEU A 39 8.09 5.28 -0.10
CA LEU A 39 6.92 4.61 0.45
C LEU A 39 6.78 3.20 -0.09
N ASP A 40 7.09 3.01 -1.37
CA ASP A 40 7.08 1.68 -1.99
C ASP A 40 8.09 0.76 -1.30
N GLU A 41 9.28 1.26 -1.02
CA GLU A 41 10.31 0.49 -0.34
C GLU A 41 9.87 0.09 1.07
N VAL A 42 9.21 0.99 1.79
CA VAL A 42 8.67 0.69 3.11
C VAL A 42 7.64 -0.44 3.03
N ALA A 43 6.74 -0.37 2.07
CA ALA A 43 5.72 -1.40 1.88
C ALA A 43 6.34 -2.75 1.53
N GLU A 44 7.27 -2.75 0.59
CA GLU A 44 7.93 -3.99 0.17
C GLU A 44 8.67 -4.64 1.34
N HIS A 45 9.40 -3.84 2.10
CA HIS A 45 10.15 -4.34 3.25
C HIS A 45 9.21 -4.99 4.28
N THR A 46 8.09 -4.33 4.57
CA THR A 46 7.12 -4.85 5.53
C THR A 46 6.51 -6.17 5.06
N ILE A 47 6.15 -6.23 3.77
CA ILE A 47 5.54 -7.42 3.20
C ILE A 47 6.52 -8.59 3.22
N ARG A 48 7.75 -8.38 2.76
CA ARG A 48 8.75 -9.45 2.68
C ARG A 48 9.23 -9.89 4.04
N ASP A 49 9.34 -8.96 4.99
CA ASP A 49 9.74 -9.27 6.35
C ASP A 49 8.69 -10.15 7.05
N ALA A 50 7.45 -10.06 6.63
CA ALA A 50 6.36 -10.90 7.14
C ALA A 50 6.27 -12.26 6.43
N GLY A 51 7.17 -12.54 5.49
CA GLY A 51 7.18 -13.81 4.77
C GLY A 51 6.29 -13.87 3.54
N ALA A 52 5.76 -12.73 3.10
CA ALA A 52 4.90 -12.66 1.93
C ALA A 52 5.61 -12.01 0.75
N VAL A 53 4.94 -11.98 -0.41
CA VAL A 53 5.47 -11.38 -1.63
C VAL A 53 4.54 -10.24 -2.05
N PRO A 54 5.09 -9.08 -2.47
CA PRO A 54 4.25 -8.02 -3.01
C PRO A 54 3.54 -8.51 -4.27
N THR A 55 2.21 -8.47 -4.25
CA THR A 55 1.41 -9.03 -5.33
C THR A 55 1.60 -8.27 -6.64
N PHE A 56 1.72 -6.95 -6.56
CA PHE A 56 1.77 -6.11 -7.76
C PHE A 56 3.13 -6.13 -8.45
N LYS A 57 4.20 -6.36 -7.71
CA LYS A 57 5.54 -6.23 -8.27
C LYS A 57 5.81 -7.31 -9.31
N GLY A 58 6.10 -6.86 -10.53
CA GLY A 58 6.32 -7.75 -11.65
C GLY A 58 5.06 -8.22 -12.36
N TYR A 59 3.88 -7.96 -11.79
CA TYR A 59 2.63 -8.36 -12.40
C TYR A 59 2.34 -7.45 -13.60
N GLY A 60 2.29 -8.04 -14.79
CA GLY A 60 2.11 -7.24 -16.00
C GLY A 60 3.21 -6.22 -16.24
N GLY A 61 4.40 -6.44 -15.67
CA GLY A 61 5.53 -5.52 -15.78
C GLY A 61 5.50 -4.36 -14.79
N PHE A 62 4.57 -4.35 -13.84
CA PHE A 62 4.50 -3.26 -12.86
C PHE A 62 5.76 -3.24 -11.98
N PRO A 63 6.46 -2.09 -11.88
CA PRO A 63 7.78 -2.04 -11.23
C PRO A 63 7.74 -1.88 -9.71
N GLY A 64 6.58 -1.63 -9.11
CA GLY A 64 6.47 -1.34 -7.70
C GLY A 64 5.69 -2.36 -6.90
N SER A 65 5.75 -2.24 -5.59
CA SER A 65 4.99 -3.07 -4.64
C SER A 65 3.63 -2.45 -4.32
N ILE A 66 3.49 -1.15 -4.52
CA ILE A 66 2.24 -0.42 -4.29
C ILE A 66 1.91 0.45 -5.50
N CYS A 67 0.65 0.84 -5.60
CA CYS A 67 0.26 1.96 -6.46
C CYS A 67 0.10 3.17 -5.54
N ALA A 68 0.73 4.27 -5.87
CA ALA A 68 0.71 5.48 -5.07
C ALA A 68 0.32 6.67 -5.95
N SER A 69 -0.88 7.21 -5.75
CA SER A 69 -1.39 8.33 -6.52
C SER A 69 -1.54 9.56 -5.63
N VAL A 70 -1.03 10.68 -6.09
CA VAL A 70 -1.04 11.94 -5.34
C VAL A 70 -2.09 12.86 -5.95
N ASN A 71 -2.98 13.36 -5.10
CA ASN A 71 -4.08 14.26 -5.48
C ASN A 71 -4.97 13.62 -6.56
N ASP A 72 -5.28 14.36 -7.62
CA ASP A 72 -6.19 13.91 -8.67
C ASP A 72 -5.49 13.18 -9.81
N VAL A 73 -4.26 12.75 -9.61
CA VAL A 73 -3.52 12.06 -10.65
C VAL A 73 -4.15 10.68 -10.85
N ILE A 74 -4.86 10.53 -11.96
CA ILE A 74 -5.55 9.28 -12.32
C ILE A 74 -4.66 8.50 -13.29
N VAL A 75 -3.41 8.33 -12.96
CA VAL A 75 -2.51 7.49 -13.72
C VAL A 75 -2.10 6.31 -12.84
N HIS A 76 -1.53 5.32 -13.48
CA HIS A 76 -1.03 4.14 -12.79
C HIS A 76 0.00 4.55 -11.75
N GLY A 77 -0.35 4.92 -10.59
CA GLY A 77 0.50 5.47 -9.55
C GLY A 77 1.81 4.71 -9.34
N ILE A 78 2.67 4.72 -10.35
CA ILE A 78 3.98 4.05 -10.28
C ILE A 78 4.86 4.82 -9.30
N PRO A 79 5.37 4.15 -8.26
CA PRO A 79 6.25 4.82 -7.30
C PRO A 79 7.48 5.42 -8.00
N SER A 80 7.80 6.65 -7.67
CA SER A 80 8.88 7.39 -8.32
C SER A 80 9.61 8.28 -7.33
N SER A 81 10.91 8.39 -7.50
CA SER A 81 11.72 9.33 -6.73
C SER A 81 11.44 10.78 -7.11
N ASP A 82 10.82 10.99 -8.27
CA ASP A 82 10.48 12.33 -8.76
C ASP A 82 9.16 12.85 -8.17
N VAL A 83 8.34 11.97 -7.59
CA VAL A 83 7.08 12.37 -6.97
C VAL A 83 7.32 12.46 -5.48
N VAL A 84 7.46 13.69 -4.99
CA VAL A 84 7.77 14.00 -3.60
C VAL A 84 6.56 14.62 -2.94
N LEU A 85 6.21 14.12 -1.77
CA LEU A 85 5.03 14.57 -1.04
C LEU A 85 5.23 15.99 -0.50
N ALA A 86 4.20 16.81 -0.63
CA ALA A 86 4.16 18.17 -0.12
C ALA A 86 3.05 18.31 0.90
N ASP A 87 3.15 19.33 1.75
CA ASP A 87 2.12 19.62 2.74
C ASP A 87 0.79 19.90 2.03
N GLY A 88 -0.25 19.24 2.46
CA GLY A 88 -1.57 19.37 1.87
C GLY A 88 -1.89 18.36 0.79
N ASP A 89 -0.93 17.53 0.37
CA ASP A 89 -1.21 16.50 -0.61
C ASP A 89 -2.14 15.44 -0.05
N LEU A 90 -3.01 14.93 -0.92
CA LEU A 90 -3.83 13.76 -0.63
C LEU A 90 -3.24 12.59 -1.40
N ILE A 91 -2.93 11.51 -0.69
CA ILE A 91 -2.29 10.36 -1.30
C ILE A 91 -3.18 9.13 -1.17
N SER A 92 -3.30 8.37 -2.25
CA SER A 92 -4.02 7.10 -2.28
C SER A 92 -3.03 5.98 -2.53
N ILE A 93 -3.02 5.01 -1.63
CA ILE A 93 -2.10 3.87 -1.69
C ILE A 93 -2.92 2.60 -1.86
N ASP A 94 -2.58 1.82 -2.87
CA ASP A 94 -3.16 0.49 -3.09
C ASP A 94 -2.04 -0.54 -2.89
N CYS A 95 -2.28 -1.53 -2.06
CA CYS A 95 -1.26 -2.48 -1.65
C CYS A 95 -1.83 -3.90 -1.66
N GLY A 96 -1.03 -4.85 -2.13
CA GLY A 96 -1.38 -6.26 -2.12
C GLY A 96 -0.22 -7.12 -1.67
N ALA A 97 -0.54 -8.21 -0.98
CA ALA A 97 0.44 -9.19 -0.55
C ALA A 97 -0.06 -10.59 -0.82
N THR A 98 0.84 -11.47 -1.25
CA THR A 98 0.55 -12.86 -1.50
C THR A 98 1.29 -13.71 -0.47
N LEU A 99 0.54 -14.51 0.27
CA LEU A 99 1.08 -15.43 1.27
C LEU A 99 0.53 -16.83 0.98
N ASP A 100 1.44 -17.76 0.72
CA ASP A 100 1.08 -19.16 0.43
C ASP A 100 0.02 -19.28 -0.69
N GLY A 101 0.13 -18.43 -1.70
CA GLY A 101 -0.81 -18.42 -2.81
C GLY A 101 -2.10 -17.64 -2.57
N TRP A 102 -2.30 -17.12 -1.38
CA TRP A 102 -3.48 -16.33 -1.04
C TRP A 102 -3.18 -14.85 -1.08
N VAL A 103 -4.05 -14.08 -1.72
CA VAL A 103 -3.85 -12.65 -1.93
C VAL A 103 -4.75 -11.85 -0.98
N GLY A 104 -4.13 -10.87 -0.31
CA GLY A 104 -4.87 -9.82 0.38
C GLY A 104 -4.57 -8.51 -0.32
N ASP A 105 -5.53 -7.61 -0.41
CA ASP A 105 -5.28 -6.27 -0.91
C ASP A 105 -6.19 -5.27 -0.20
N SER A 106 -5.76 -4.01 -0.21
CA SER A 106 -6.54 -2.93 0.36
C SER A 106 -6.00 -1.60 -0.15
N ALA A 107 -6.83 -0.58 -0.07
CA ALA A 107 -6.45 0.76 -0.49
C ALA A 107 -6.80 1.75 0.61
N TRP A 108 -5.88 2.67 0.87
CA TRP A 108 -6.08 3.74 1.85
C TRP A 108 -5.85 5.08 1.18
N THR A 109 -6.62 6.08 1.59
CA THR A 109 -6.43 7.48 1.17
C THR A 109 -6.27 8.31 2.42
N PHE A 110 -5.22 9.12 2.46
CA PHE A 110 -4.95 9.99 3.60
C PHE A 110 -4.21 11.25 3.16
N GLY A 111 -4.27 12.27 4.00
CA GLY A 111 -3.60 13.53 3.73
C GLY A 111 -2.19 13.54 4.31
N VAL A 112 -1.35 14.41 3.76
CA VAL A 112 0.04 14.59 4.17
C VAL A 112 0.17 15.94 4.88
N GLY A 113 0.85 15.96 6.00
CA GLY A 113 1.09 17.19 6.75
C GLY A 113 -0.14 17.65 7.53
N THR A 114 -0.37 18.95 7.54
CA THR A 114 -1.36 19.57 8.43
C THR A 114 -2.81 19.26 8.09
N VAL A 115 -3.09 18.81 6.85
CA VAL A 115 -4.47 18.55 6.42
C VAL A 115 -4.89 17.09 6.55
N SER A 116 -4.00 16.21 6.98
CA SER A 116 -4.25 14.77 6.99
C SER A 116 -5.50 14.39 7.78
N TYR A 117 -5.62 14.92 8.96
CA TYR A 117 -6.75 14.60 9.84
C TYR A 117 -8.09 15.09 9.27
N THR A 118 -8.08 16.30 8.73
CA THR A 118 -9.29 16.92 8.18
C THR A 118 -9.78 16.13 6.96
N HIS A 119 -8.88 15.74 6.09
CA HIS A 119 -9.26 14.99 4.90
C HIS A 119 -9.81 13.61 5.24
N LEU A 120 -9.21 12.94 6.20
CA LEU A 120 -9.71 11.63 6.61
C LEU A 120 -11.13 11.70 7.14
N ARG A 121 -11.49 12.78 7.79
CA ARG A 121 -12.82 12.95 8.34
C ARG A 121 -13.87 13.31 7.29
N ALA A 122 -13.46 13.80 6.16
CA ALA A 122 -14.37 14.17 5.09
C ALA A 122 -14.97 12.95 4.38
N HIS A 123 -14.40 11.80 4.60
CA HIS A 123 -14.85 10.56 4.02
C HIS A 123 -15.44 9.63 5.07
#